data_af20b3429203495430b58d638d18387b
#
_entry.id   af20b3429203495430b58d638d18387b
#
_cell.length_a   1.000
_cell.length_b   1.000
_cell.length_c   1.000
_cell.angle_alpha   90.00
_cell.angle_beta   90.00
_cell.angle_gamma   90.00
#
_symmetry.space_group_name_H-M   'P 1'
#
loop_
_entity.id
_entity.type
_entity.pdbx_description
1 polymer ?
#
loop_
_entity_poly.entity_id
_entity_poly.type
_entity_poly.pdbx_seq_one_letter_code
_entity_poly.pdbx_strand_id
1 'polypeptide(L)'
;MRSLFAATLALLALASAARAQTKQQLVDDWERQRTNVLAYVDAMPDSAMAFRPTPGVRDFAQQIVHFVATNLEVAAISLRGLKEAPFTLDTTQLHQKAALRDYTDRVYGYLLEALKGATPSQLLKQSSLYNLPAQSATRWLNLSYEHAVWTLGQTVPYLRLNGVTPPGYKQPL
;
A
#
# COMPACT_ATOMS: atom_id res chain seq x y z
N MET A 1 49.95 1.13 -0.44
CA MET A 1 48.95 0.05 -0.68
C MET A 1 47.80 0.08 0.31
N ARG A 2 47.98 0.29 1.64
CA ARG A 2 46.90 0.36 2.64
C ARG A 2 45.88 1.50 2.43
N SER A 3 46.34 2.68 1.97
CA SER A 3 45.46 3.84 1.72
C SER A 3 44.56 3.71 0.49
N LEU A 4 44.99 3.00 -0.55
CA LEU A 4 44.18 2.72 -1.74
C LEU A 4 43.07 1.71 -1.44
N PHE A 5 43.33 0.70 -0.60
CA PHE A 5 42.33 -0.27 -0.17
C PHE A 5 41.22 0.38 0.69
N ALA A 6 41.58 1.31 1.58
CA ALA A 6 40.61 2.02 2.42
C ALA A 6 39.71 2.96 1.59
N ALA A 7 40.27 3.63 0.58
CA ALA A 7 39.51 4.50 -0.32
C ALA A 7 38.53 3.70 -1.21
N THR A 8 38.93 2.52 -1.68
CA THR A 8 38.05 1.64 -2.48
C THR A 8 36.92 1.05 -1.67
N LEU A 9 37.16 0.67 -0.41
CA LEU A 9 36.10 0.20 0.51
C LEU A 9 35.10 1.30 0.85
N ALA A 10 35.56 2.54 1.06
CA ALA A 10 34.71 3.69 1.32
C ALA A 10 33.83 4.06 0.11
N LEU A 11 34.36 3.99 -1.11
CA LEU A 11 33.61 4.20 -2.35
C LEU A 11 32.56 3.11 -2.59
N LEU A 12 32.85 1.85 -2.28
CA LEU A 12 31.91 0.74 -2.38
C LEU A 12 30.77 0.86 -1.35
N ALA A 13 31.06 1.33 -0.14
CA ALA A 13 30.07 1.59 0.90
C ALA A 13 29.13 2.76 0.54
N LEU A 14 29.66 3.83 -0.06
CA LEU A 14 28.87 4.96 -0.56
C LEU A 14 27.98 4.56 -1.76
N ALA A 15 28.45 3.71 -2.66
CA ALA A 15 27.68 3.21 -3.80
C ALA A 15 26.54 2.26 -3.37
N SER A 16 26.68 1.55 -2.24
CA SER A 16 25.64 0.70 -1.67
C SER A 16 24.54 1.52 -0.98
N ALA A 17 24.88 2.62 -0.33
CA ALA A 17 23.93 3.52 0.31
C ALA A 17 23.02 4.24 -0.72
N ALA A 18 23.52 4.49 -1.92
CA ALA A 18 22.77 5.16 -2.99
C ALA A 18 21.65 4.30 -3.61
N ARG A 19 21.57 2.99 -3.31
CA ARG A 19 20.57 2.06 -3.84
C ARG A 19 19.44 1.71 -2.86
N ALA A 20 19.57 2.07 -1.61
CA ALA A 20 18.50 1.81 -0.62
C ALA A 20 17.42 2.87 -0.74
N GLN A 21 16.16 2.44 -0.90
CA GLN A 21 15.01 3.34 -0.88
C GLN A 21 14.98 4.11 0.46
N THR A 22 14.92 5.41 0.40
CA THR A 22 14.85 6.26 1.59
C THR A 22 13.46 6.20 2.23
N LYS A 23 13.37 6.52 3.51
CA LYS A 23 12.06 6.66 4.19
C LYS A 23 11.18 7.71 3.47
N GLN A 24 11.76 8.80 2.99
CA GLN A 24 11.01 9.82 2.26
C GLN A 24 10.42 9.27 0.96
N GLN A 25 11.19 8.53 0.18
CA GLN A 25 10.67 7.87 -1.04
C GLN A 25 9.53 6.90 -0.73
N LEU A 26 9.62 6.13 0.37
CA LEU A 26 8.50 5.30 0.81
C LEU A 26 7.26 6.13 1.13
N VAL A 27 7.40 7.23 1.85
CA VAL A 27 6.29 8.15 2.17
C VAL A 27 5.66 8.69 0.90
N ASP A 28 6.47 9.18 -0.05
CA ASP A 28 5.99 9.77 -1.31
C ASP A 28 5.25 8.71 -2.16
N ASP A 29 5.76 7.48 -2.19
CA ASP A 29 5.12 6.36 -2.88
C ASP A 29 3.74 6.06 -2.29
N TRP A 30 3.61 5.98 -0.96
CA TRP A 30 2.35 5.71 -0.29
C TRP A 30 1.35 6.88 -0.38
N GLU A 31 1.79 8.14 -0.38
CA GLU A 31 0.94 9.31 -0.64
C GLU A 31 0.39 9.30 -2.08
N ARG A 32 1.23 8.94 -3.05
CA ARG A 32 0.82 8.76 -4.45
C ARG A 32 -0.18 7.63 -4.57
N GLN A 33 0.05 6.49 -3.90
CA GLN A 33 -0.86 5.34 -3.92
C GLN A 33 -2.23 5.70 -3.33
N ARG A 34 -2.28 6.40 -2.19
CA ARG A 34 -3.51 6.95 -1.62
C ARG A 34 -4.29 7.75 -2.66
N THR A 35 -3.62 8.68 -3.34
CA THR A 35 -4.24 9.51 -4.36
C THR A 35 -4.83 8.69 -5.51
N ASN A 36 -4.08 7.68 -5.98
CA ASN A 36 -4.54 6.81 -7.07
C ASN A 36 -5.77 5.98 -6.64
N VAL A 37 -5.74 5.38 -5.46
CA VAL A 37 -6.86 4.55 -4.98
C VAL A 37 -8.12 5.37 -4.77
N LEU A 38 -8.02 6.53 -4.12
CA LEU A 38 -9.17 7.41 -3.91
C LEU A 38 -9.77 7.87 -5.24
N ALA A 39 -8.95 8.21 -6.23
CA ALA A 39 -9.43 8.57 -7.56
C ALA A 39 -10.23 7.44 -8.23
N TYR A 40 -9.80 6.18 -8.07
CA TYR A 40 -10.52 5.02 -8.61
C TYR A 40 -11.84 4.76 -7.88
N VAL A 41 -11.86 4.91 -6.55
CA VAL A 41 -13.10 4.82 -5.75
C VAL A 41 -14.08 5.92 -6.16
N ASP A 42 -13.61 7.16 -6.29
CA ASP A 42 -14.42 8.31 -6.67
C ASP A 42 -15.00 8.18 -8.10
N ALA A 43 -14.24 7.59 -9.03
CA ALA A 43 -14.65 7.40 -10.42
C ALA A 43 -15.73 6.32 -10.59
N MET A 44 -15.78 5.28 -9.73
CA MET A 44 -16.78 4.22 -9.86
C MET A 44 -18.18 4.76 -9.53
N PRO A 45 -19.23 4.51 -10.35
CA PRO A 45 -20.59 4.93 -10.02
C PRO A 45 -21.09 4.29 -8.71
N ASP A 46 -21.87 5.02 -7.92
CA ASP A 46 -22.42 4.51 -6.64
C ASP A 46 -23.23 3.23 -6.84
N SER A 47 -24.02 3.18 -7.92
CA SER A 47 -24.83 2.00 -8.28
C SER A 47 -24.01 0.78 -8.68
N ALA A 48 -22.70 0.95 -8.94
CA ALA A 48 -21.82 -0.10 -9.44
C ALA A 48 -20.80 -0.60 -8.40
N MET A 49 -20.89 -0.17 -7.14
CA MET A 49 -19.99 -0.63 -6.08
C MET A 49 -20.00 -2.16 -5.90
N ALA A 50 -21.14 -2.82 -6.10
CA ALA A 50 -21.30 -4.29 -6.05
C ALA A 50 -21.09 -4.98 -7.41
N PHE A 51 -20.66 -4.26 -8.45
CA PHE A 51 -20.46 -4.82 -9.79
C PHE A 51 -19.32 -5.84 -9.81
N ARG A 52 -19.54 -6.97 -10.49
CA ARG A 52 -18.58 -8.05 -10.77
C ARG A 52 -18.46 -8.26 -12.27
N PRO A 53 -17.26 -8.21 -12.87
CA PRO A 53 -17.08 -8.51 -14.29
C PRO A 53 -17.51 -9.92 -14.68
N THR A 54 -17.25 -10.91 -13.80
CA THR A 54 -17.62 -12.32 -13.99
C THR A 54 -17.97 -12.97 -12.64
N PRO A 55 -18.77 -14.08 -12.62
CA PRO A 55 -18.91 -14.90 -11.43
C PRO A 55 -17.56 -15.39 -10.90
N GLY A 56 -17.41 -15.48 -9.59
CA GLY A 56 -16.19 -16.01 -8.95
C GLY A 56 -15.09 -14.99 -8.68
N VAL A 57 -15.16 -13.75 -9.22
CA VAL A 57 -14.26 -12.67 -8.81
C VAL A 57 -14.91 -11.80 -7.71
N ARG A 58 -14.12 -11.05 -6.97
CA ARG A 58 -14.62 -10.03 -6.03
C ARG A 58 -15.41 -8.96 -6.80
N ASP A 59 -16.40 -8.34 -6.16
CA ASP A 59 -16.96 -7.09 -6.69
C ASP A 59 -15.98 -5.92 -6.47
N PHE A 60 -16.31 -4.75 -7.04
CA PHE A 60 -15.43 -3.59 -6.99
C PHE A 60 -15.07 -3.20 -5.56
N ALA A 61 -16.06 -3.04 -4.68
CA ALA A 61 -15.82 -2.65 -3.29
C ALA A 61 -14.99 -3.70 -2.55
N GLN A 62 -15.29 -4.99 -2.74
CA GLN A 62 -14.50 -6.09 -2.17
C GLN A 62 -13.06 -6.09 -2.67
N GLN A 63 -12.82 -5.73 -3.94
CA GLN A 63 -11.47 -5.65 -4.50
C GLN A 63 -10.67 -4.51 -3.86
N ILE A 64 -11.30 -3.35 -3.65
CA ILE A 64 -10.67 -2.22 -2.95
C ILE A 64 -10.37 -2.59 -1.49
N VAL A 65 -11.35 -3.10 -0.75
CA VAL A 65 -11.17 -3.46 0.67
C VAL A 65 -10.07 -4.51 0.85
N HIS A 66 -9.95 -5.47 -0.08
CA HIS A 66 -8.98 -6.54 0.01
C HIS A 66 -7.54 -6.03 0.18
N PHE A 67 -7.06 -5.12 -0.67
CA PHE A 67 -5.69 -4.63 -0.53
C PHE A 67 -5.58 -3.48 0.48
N VAL A 68 -6.62 -2.68 0.67
CA VAL A 68 -6.63 -1.61 1.68
C VAL A 68 -6.54 -2.19 3.10
N ALA A 69 -7.28 -3.27 3.39
CA ALA A 69 -7.17 -3.97 4.67
C ALA A 69 -5.78 -4.59 4.87
N THR A 70 -5.20 -5.18 3.82
CA THR A 70 -3.80 -5.69 3.85
C THR A 70 -2.81 -4.57 4.21
N ASN A 71 -2.98 -3.37 3.64
CA ASN A 71 -2.12 -2.22 3.95
C ASN A 71 -2.23 -1.82 5.42
N LEU A 72 -3.45 -1.85 5.99
CA LEU A 72 -3.69 -1.56 7.40
C LEU A 72 -3.01 -2.60 8.31
N GLU A 73 -3.17 -3.89 8.03
CA GLU A 73 -2.55 -4.98 8.78
C GLU A 73 -1.02 -4.87 8.75
N VAL A 74 -0.44 -4.63 7.58
CA VAL A 74 1.02 -4.45 7.44
C VAL A 74 1.50 -3.27 8.28
N ALA A 75 0.83 -2.12 8.22
CA ALA A 75 1.21 -0.95 9.02
C ALA A 75 1.06 -1.21 10.53
N ALA A 76 -0.04 -1.84 10.95
CA ALA A 76 -0.33 -2.14 12.34
C ALA A 76 0.70 -3.11 12.94
N ILE A 77 0.96 -4.22 12.25
CA ILE A 77 1.82 -5.29 12.77
C ILE A 77 3.30 -4.93 12.61
N SER A 78 3.74 -4.52 11.41
CA SER A 78 5.16 -4.34 11.13
C SER A 78 5.74 -3.02 11.65
N LEU A 79 4.97 -1.93 11.63
CA LEU A 79 5.45 -0.62 12.09
C LEU A 79 5.08 -0.33 13.55
N ARG A 80 3.83 -0.62 13.95
CA ARG A 80 3.34 -0.29 15.28
C ARG A 80 3.43 -1.46 16.27
N GLY A 81 3.74 -2.69 15.80
CA GLY A 81 3.90 -3.86 16.65
C GLY A 81 2.60 -4.35 17.31
N LEU A 82 1.45 -4.02 16.70
CA LEU A 82 0.15 -4.52 17.13
C LEU A 82 0.00 -6.00 16.73
N LYS A 83 -0.95 -6.71 17.35
CA LYS A 83 -1.27 -8.10 16.99
C LYS A 83 -2.22 -8.21 15.81
N GLU A 84 -3.04 -7.18 15.61
CA GLU A 84 -4.10 -7.13 14.59
C GLU A 84 -4.38 -5.69 14.12
N ALA A 85 -5.16 -5.54 13.08
CA ALA A 85 -5.61 -4.24 12.59
C ALA A 85 -6.48 -3.53 13.64
N PRO A 86 -6.27 -2.22 13.90
CA PRO A 86 -6.96 -1.48 14.96
C PRO A 86 -8.42 -1.12 14.63
N PHE A 87 -8.84 -1.26 13.37
CA PHE A 87 -10.20 -1.03 12.89
C PHE A 87 -10.46 -1.76 11.57
N THR A 88 -11.73 -1.92 11.23
CA THR A 88 -12.19 -2.53 9.98
C THR A 88 -13.29 -1.69 9.37
N LEU A 89 -13.63 -1.94 8.09
CA LEU A 89 -14.86 -1.43 7.50
C LEU A 89 -16.04 -2.26 8.02
N ASP A 90 -17.12 -1.59 8.38
CA ASP A 90 -18.41 -2.25 8.66
C ASP A 90 -18.90 -2.92 7.36
N THR A 91 -19.07 -4.23 7.39
CA THR A 91 -19.48 -5.02 6.23
C THR A 91 -20.86 -4.64 5.69
N THR A 92 -21.73 -4.07 6.53
CA THR A 92 -23.05 -3.56 6.11
C THR A 92 -22.93 -2.31 5.23
N GLN A 93 -21.80 -1.61 5.30
CA GLN A 93 -21.52 -0.39 4.55
C GLN A 93 -20.58 -0.61 3.35
N LEU A 94 -20.21 -1.88 3.09
CA LEU A 94 -19.21 -2.23 2.06
C LEU A 94 -19.49 -1.58 0.70
N HIS A 95 -20.73 -1.56 0.27
CA HIS A 95 -21.14 -1.03 -1.04
C HIS A 95 -21.58 0.44 -1.00
N GLN A 96 -21.41 1.13 0.12
CA GLN A 96 -21.62 2.57 0.21
C GLN A 96 -20.32 3.28 -0.16
N LYS A 97 -20.29 3.99 -1.31
CA LYS A 97 -19.06 4.67 -1.79
C LYS A 97 -18.45 5.58 -0.74
N ALA A 98 -19.27 6.38 -0.05
CA ALA A 98 -18.78 7.30 0.98
C ALA A 98 -18.07 6.56 2.11
N ALA A 99 -18.63 5.45 2.61
CA ALA A 99 -18.02 4.64 3.66
C ALA A 99 -16.72 3.95 3.18
N LEU A 100 -16.72 3.39 1.95
CA LEU A 100 -15.55 2.78 1.35
C LEU A 100 -14.41 3.80 1.17
N ARG A 101 -14.76 5.00 0.69
CA ARG A 101 -13.82 6.11 0.51
C ARG A 101 -13.22 6.55 1.83
N ASP A 102 -14.05 6.77 2.86
CA ASP A 102 -13.61 7.17 4.19
C ASP A 102 -12.71 6.12 4.84
N TYR A 103 -13.10 4.85 4.77
CA TYR A 103 -12.27 3.74 5.24
C TYR A 103 -10.92 3.71 4.54
N THR A 104 -10.91 3.84 3.21
CA THR A 104 -9.67 3.87 2.41
C THR A 104 -8.78 5.02 2.86
N ASP A 105 -9.32 6.22 2.94
CA ASP A 105 -8.58 7.42 3.34
C ASP A 105 -7.99 7.29 4.75
N ARG A 106 -8.77 6.79 5.69
CA ARG A 106 -8.36 6.52 7.08
C ARG A 106 -7.23 5.50 7.15
N VAL A 107 -7.28 4.42 6.37
CA VAL A 107 -6.23 3.40 6.33
C VAL A 107 -4.92 3.98 5.83
N TYR A 108 -4.94 4.72 4.73
CA TYR A 108 -3.73 5.37 4.21
C TYR A 108 -3.20 6.45 5.16
N GLY A 109 -4.09 7.20 5.82
CA GLY A 109 -3.70 8.15 6.87
C GLY A 109 -2.96 7.46 8.01
N TYR A 110 -3.50 6.35 8.53
CA TYR A 110 -2.87 5.54 9.57
C TYR A 110 -1.49 5.00 9.16
N LEU A 111 -1.39 4.43 7.94
CA LEU A 111 -0.13 3.91 7.41
C LEU A 111 0.92 5.01 7.28
N LEU A 112 0.56 6.14 6.69
CA LEU A 112 1.46 7.27 6.48
C LEU A 112 1.92 7.88 7.79
N GLU A 113 1.05 8.02 8.78
CA GLU A 113 1.42 8.47 10.12
C GLU A 113 2.41 7.51 10.78
N ALA A 114 2.13 6.19 10.73
CA ALA A 114 3.03 5.18 11.26
C ALA A 114 4.40 5.20 10.58
N LEU A 115 4.42 5.33 9.24
CA LEU A 115 5.65 5.36 8.45
C LEU A 115 6.47 6.65 8.71
N LYS A 116 5.83 7.82 8.73
CA LYS A 116 6.48 9.10 9.03
C LYS A 116 7.13 9.09 10.42
N GLY A 117 6.46 8.52 11.41
CA GLY A 117 6.96 8.37 12.78
C GLY A 117 7.98 7.25 12.98
N ALA A 118 8.16 6.34 12.01
CA ALA A 118 9.03 5.19 12.19
C ALA A 118 10.51 5.58 12.27
N THR A 119 11.21 5.02 13.26
CA THR A 119 12.68 5.10 13.38
C THR A 119 13.35 4.12 12.41
N PRO A 120 14.64 4.31 12.07
CA PRO A 120 15.39 3.33 11.27
C PRO A 120 15.37 1.92 11.86
N SER A 121 15.43 1.78 13.18
CA SER A 121 15.39 0.49 13.86
C SER A 121 14.01 -0.20 13.71
N GLN A 122 12.92 0.57 13.74
CA GLN A 122 11.57 0.04 13.50
C GLN A 122 11.41 -0.44 12.05
N LEU A 123 11.97 0.28 11.07
CA LEU A 123 11.94 -0.14 9.65
C LEU A 123 12.69 -1.45 9.39
N LEU A 124 13.69 -1.77 10.20
CA LEU A 124 14.47 -3.02 10.13
C LEU A 124 13.89 -4.14 11.01
N LYS A 125 12.93 -3.84 11.89
CA LYS A 125 12.34 -4.82 12.80
C LYS A 125 11.66 -5.94 12.02
N GLN A 126 11.96 -7.18 12.44
CA GLN A 126 11.38 -8.38 11.82
C GLN A 126 10.00 -8.70 12.41
N SER A 127 9.07 -9.07 11.55
CA SER A 127 7.75 -9.58 11.92
C SER A 127 7.28 -10.62 10.92
N SER A 128 6.39 -11.54 11.33
CA SER A 128 5.74 -12.53 10.46
C SER A 128 4.29 -12.13 10.26
N LEU A 129 3.83 -12.14 9.01
CA LEU A 129 2.45 -11.94 8.61
C LEU A 129 2.03 -13.07 7.66
N TYR A 130 0.76 -13.42 7.65
CA TYR A 130 0.17 -14.38 6.71
C TYR A 130 0.84 -15.76 6.70
N ASN A 131 1.39 -16.22 7.82
CA ASN A 131 2.19 -17.44 7.93
C ASN A 131 3.44 -17.47 7.02
N LEU A 132 3.90 -16.32 6.57
CA LEU A 132 5.13 -16.17 5.80
C LEU A 132 6.33 -15.98 6.74
N PRO A 133 7.55 -16.32 6.29
CA PRO A 133 8.78 -16.08 7.05
C PRO A 133 8.91 -14.62 7.48
N ALA A 134 9.53 -14.39 8.64
CA ALA A 134 9.75 -13.05 9.15
C ALA A 134 10.50 -12.16 8.15
N GLN A 135 10.01 -10.94 7.96
CA GLN A 135 10.58 -9.92 7.10
C GLN A 135 10.69 -8.60 7.84
N SER A 136 11.60 -7.72 7.39
CA SER A 136 11.67 -6.36 7.90
C SER A 136 10.40 -5.56 7.59
N ALA A 137 10.08 -4.55 8.41
CA ALA A 137 8.94 -3.67 8.14
C ALA A 137 9.04 -3.02 6.75
N THR A 138 10.24 -2.58 6.34
CA THR A 138 10.47 -2.07 4.97
C THR A 138 10.08 -3.09 3.90
N ARG A 139 10.45 -4.38 4.08
CA ARG A 139 10.11 -5.42 3.10
C ARG A 139 8.59 -5.66 3.05
N TRP A 140 7.93 -5.71 4.19
CA TRP A 140 6.46 -5.82 4.26
C TRP A 140 5.76 -4.66 3.59
N LEU A 141 6.22 -3.42 3.80
CA LEU A 141 5.69 -2.24 3.13
C LEU A 141 5.83 -2.34 1.60
N ASN A 142 6.98 -2.79 1.10
CA ASN A 142 7.20 -2.94 -0.34
C ASN A 142 6.31 -4.04 -0.94
N LEU A 143 6.18 -5.20 -0.27
CA LEU A 143 5.28 -6.27 -0.72
C LEU A 143 3.82 -5.82 -0.74
N SER A 144 3.39 -5.09 0.29
CA SER A 144 2.03 -4.55 0.37
C SER A 144 1.77 -3.47 -0.69
N TYR A 145 2.76 -2.62 -0.98
CA TYR A 145 2.68 -1.63 -2.04
C TYR A 145 2.54 -2.29 -3.42
N GLU A 146 3.39 -3.27 -3.73
CA GLU A 146 3.33 -4.06 -4.96
C GLU A 146 1.96 -4.74 -5.12
N HIS A 147 1.46 -5.40 -4.07
CA HIS A 147 0.14 -6.01 -4.04
C HIS A 147 -0.98 -4.98 -4.28
N ALA A 148 -0.90 -3.80 -3.66
CA ALA A 148 -1.89 -2.74 -3.83
C ALA A 148 -1.90 -2.19 -5.26
N VAL A 149 -0.73 -1.95 -5.88
CA VAL A 149 -0.63 -1.50 -7.28
C VAL A 149 -1.21 -2.54 -8.23
N TRP A 150 -0.81 -3.81 -8.07
CA TRP A 150 -1.30 -4.92 -8.90
C TRP A 150 -2.82 -5.10 -8.78
N THR A 151 -3.36 -5.04 -7.55
CA THR A 151 -4.79 -5.24 -7.31
C THR A 151 -5.61 -4.05 -7.78
N LEU A 152 -5.12 -2.81 -7.61
CA LEU A 152 -5.77 -1.62 -8.15
C LEU A 152 -5.88 -1.70 -9.69
N GLY A 153 -4.82 -2.15 -10.37
CA GLY A 153 -4.84 -2.35 -11.82
C GLY A 153 -5.93 -3.31 -12.29
N GLN A 154 -6.27 -4.32 -11.48
CA GLN A 154 -7.36 -5.25 -11.77
C GLN A 154 -8.74 -4.57 -11.75
N THR A 155 -8.90 -3.40 -11.16
CA THR A 155 -10.18 -2.68 -11.13
C THR A 155 -10.46 -1.88 -12.41
N VAL A 156 -9.49 -1.74 -13.30
CA VAL A 156 -9.65 -1.07 -14.61
C VAL A 156 -10.80 -1.64 -15.43
N PRO A 157 -10.93 -2.98 -15.62
CA PRO A 157 -12.07 -3.56 -16.32
C PRO A 157 -13.42 -3.25 -15.67
N TYR A 158 -13.48 -3.14 -14.32
CA TYR A 158 -14.71 -2.80 -13.61
C TYR A 158 -15.22 -1.42 -14.00
N LEU A 159 -14.34 -0.41 -14.03
CA LEU A 159 -14.68 0.94 -14.48
C LEU A 159 -15.13 0.95 -15.95
N ARG A 160 -14.35 0.34 -16.84
CA ARG A 160 -14.65 0.33 -18.30
C ARG A 160 -15.96 -0.35 -18.62
N LEU A 161 -16.29 -1.46 -17.97
CA LEU A 161 -17.55 -2.18 -18.17
C LEU A 161 -18.77 -1.41 -17.63
N ASN A 162 -18.53 -0.41 -16.75
CA ASN A 162 -19.55 0.53 -16.29
C ASN A 162 -19.51 1.88 -17.04
N GLY A 163 -18.86 1.95 -18.22
CA GLY A 163 -18.82 3.13 -19.07
C GLY A 163 -17.90 4.25 -18.57
N VAL A 164 -17.03 3.96 -17.57
CA VAL A 164 -16.14 4.95 -16.96
C VAL A 164 -14.74 4.83 -17.54
N THR A 165 -14.16 5.93 -17.98
CA THR A 165 -12.72 5.99 -18.28
C THR A 165 -11.94 5.98 -16.97
N PRO A 166 -11.07 4.98 -16.75
CA PRO A 166 -10.27 4.92 -15.53
C PRO A 166 -9.40 6.18 -15.37
N PRO A 167 -9.25 6.70 -14.15
CA PRO A 167 -8.29 7.77 -13.88
C PRO A 167 -6.88 7.39 -14.31
N GLY A 168 -6.12 8.36 -14.86
CA GLY A 168 -4.71 8.16 -15.15
C GLY A 168 -3.93 7.83 -13.88
N TYR A 169 -3.15 6.75 -13.92
CA TYR A 169 -2.30 6.38 -12.78
C TYR A 169 -1.16 7.40 -12.64
N LYS A 170 -1.08 8.05 -11.47
CA LYS A 170 0.02 8.97 -11.16
C LYS A 170 1.30 8.17 -10.95
N GLN A 171 2.29 8.44 -11.79
CA GLN A 171 3.59 7.78 -11.73
C GLN A 171 4.56 8.53 -10.80
N PRO A 172 5.62 7.86 -10.31
CA PRO A 172 6.73 8.55 -9.66
C PRO A 172 7.38 9.54 -10.64
N LEU A 173 7.73 10.71 -10.15
CA LEU A 173 8.51 11.71 -10.89
C LEU A 173 10.00 11.42 -10.73
#